data_3dd99ab1199dab44fc1290e6ee599bbd
#
_entry.id   3dd99ab1199dab44fc1290e6ee599bbd
#
_cell.length_a   1.000
_cell.length_b   1.000
_cell.length_c   1.000
_cell.angle_alpha   90.00
_cell.angle_beta   90.00
_cell.angle_gamma   90.00
#
_symmetry.space_group_name_H-M   'P 1'
#
loop_
_entity.id
_entity.type
_entity.pdbx_description
1 polymer ?
#
loop_
_entity_poly.entity_id
_entity_poly.type
_entity_poly.pdbx_seq_one_letter_code
_entity_poly.pdbx_strand_id
1 'polypeptide(L)'
;MSSDPAYDACSKAKRQYDSGNPQGAVDTLENYLKTDPHNCKVRLQLAQHIIYGLKNKDYGMMQLDIILDIDPDYVDALKAQIAVLSEDKKNNKVTDEKFQRLLELDPSADMYNTYARFLRNQMVDFPKAAEYYEKAIALNPNKYEYHQNYSALLLNDLKDYEKAKKELEILMELKPGDAKIKQNYDRLLREKFDKDGNVKKSRFGFLKR
;
A
#
# COMPACT_ATOMS: atom_id res chain seq x y z
N MET A 1 -36.25 -5.67 -18.05
CA MET A 1 -35.37 -6.03 -16.92
C MET A 1 -35.30 -4.82 -16.01
N SER A 2 -35.81 -4.91 -14.75
CA SER A 2 -35.62 -3.81 -13.81
C SER A 2 -34.14 -3.74 -13.47
N SER A 3 -33.53 -2.55 -13.61
CA SER A 3 -32.14 -2.32 -13.20
C SER A 3 -32.05 -2.54 -11.67
N ASP A 4 -30.87 -2.96 -11.22
CA ASP A 4 -30.58 -3.07 -9.78
C ASP A 4 -30.55 -1.65 -9.17
N PRO A 5 -31.46 -1.33 -8.22
CA PRO A 5 -31.53 0.01 -7.63
C PRO A 5 -30.22 0.46 -6.97
N ALA A 6 -29.43 -0.48 -6.40
CA ALA A 6 -28.12 -0.19 -5.82
C ALA A 6 -27.12 0.22 -6.91
N TYR A 7 -27.12 -0.51 -8.03
CA TYR A 7 -26.27 -0.16 -9.18
C TYR A 7 -26.62 1.21 -9.76
N ASP A 8 -27.91 1.53 -9.89
CA ASP A 8 -28.39 2.81 -10.39
C ASP A 8 -27.98 3.97 -9.49
N ALA A 9 -28.14 3.80 -8.15
CA ALA A 9 -27.70 4.80 -7.17
C ALA A 9 -26.19 5.03 -7.25
N CYS A 10 -25.40 3.96 -7.26
CA CYS A 10 -23.95 4.03 -7.40
C CYS A 10 -23.50 4.71 -8.71
N SER A 11 -24.13 4.36 -9.81
CA SER A 11 -23.82 4.92 -11.14
C SER A 11 -24.19 6.40 -11.24
N LYS A 12 -25.32 6.80 -10.65
CA LYS A 12 -25.74 8.18 -10.57
C LYS A 12 -24.80 9.01 -9.70
N ALA A 13 -24.46 8.52 -8.53
CA ALA A 13 -23.54 9.18 -7.60
C ALA A 13 -22.14 9.34 -8.24
N LYS A 14 -21.64 8.33 -8.93
CA LYS A 14 -20.37 8.42 -9.65
C LYS A 14 -20.39 9.54 -10.69
N ARG A 15 -21.43 9.62 -11.52
CA ARG A 15 -21.56 10.71 -12.53
C ARG A 15 -21.61 12.09 -11.90
N GLN A 16 -22.30 12.25 -10.75
CA GLN A 16 -22.35 13.50 -10.02
C GLN A 16 -20.96 13.88 -9.46
N TYR A 17 -20.25 12.91 -8.89
CA TYR A 17 -18.89 13.10 -8.39
C TYR A 17 -17.93 13.52 -9.52
N ASP A 18 -17.95 12.78 -10.64
CA ASP A 18 -17.09 13.03 -11.79
C ASP A 18 -17.39 14.38 -12.46
N SER A 19 -18.63 14.90 -12.32
CA SER A 19 -19.03 16.25 -12.78
C SER A 19 -18.72 17.39 -11.78
N GLY A 20 -18.02 17.09 -10.67
CA GLY A 20 -17.64 18.09 -9.68
C GLY A 20 -18.74 18.41 -8.64
N ASN A 21 -19.75 17.54 -8.51
CA ASN A 21 -20.80 17.66 -7.50
C ASN A 21 -20.70 16.53 -6.45
N PRO A 22 -19.70 16.56 -5.55
CA PRO A 22 -19.53 15.50 -4.55
C PRO A 22 -20.68 15.49 -3.52
N GLN A 23 -21.29 16.64 -3.18
CA GLN A 23 -22.43 16.68 -2.28
C GLN A 23 -23.64 15.94 -2.87
N GLY A 24 -23.97 16.19 -4.14
CA GLY A 24 -25.07 15.51 -4.81
C GLY A 24 -24.85 13.99 -4.90
N ALA A 25 -23.58 13.56 -5.06
CA ALA A 25 -23.22 12.14 -5.03
C ALA A 25 -23.49 11.53 -3.65
N VAL A 26 -23.09 12.20 -2.56
CA VAL A 26 -23.35 11.79 -1.18
C VAL A 26 -24.85 11.71 -0.92
N ASP A 27 -25.61 12.76 -1.23
CA ASP A 27 -27.06 12.80 -1.03
C ASP A 27 -27.78 11.65 -1.75
N THR A 28 -27.32 11.30 -2.95
CA THR A 28 -27.87 10.19 -3.74
C THR A 28 -27.68 8.84 -3.03
N LEU A 29 -26.47 8.58 -2.49
CA LEU A 29 -26.17 7.32 -1.81
C LEU A 29 -26.82 7.24 -0.42
N GLU A 30 -26.87 8.35 0.33
CA GLU A 30 -27.59 8.43 1.61
C GLU A 30 -29.09 8.17 1.45
N ASN A 31 -29.70 8.75 0.39
CA ASN A 31 -31.11 8.50 0.12
C ASN A 31 -31.39 7.03 -0.23
N TYR A 32 -30.50 6.35 -0.97
CA TYR A 32 -30.61 4.93 -1.20
C TYR A 32 -30.49 4.13 0.11
N LEU A 33 -29.53 4.46 0.96
CA LEU A 33 -29.31 3.76 2.23
C LEU A 33 -30.46 3.91 3.25
N LYS A 34 -31.40 4.83 3.04
CA LYS A 34 -32.66 4.85 3.81
C LYS A 34 -33.55 3.66 3.51
N THR A 35 -33.46 3.10 2.31
CA THR A 35 -34.24 1.94 1.87
C THR A 35 -33.51 0.61 2.09
N ASP A 36 -32.17 0.63 2.03
CA ASP A 36 -31.32 -0.55 2.22
C ASP A 36 -30.07 -0.18 3.08
N PRO A 37 -30.26 -0.02 4.42
CA PRO A 37 -29.22 0.49 5.31
C PRO A 37 -28.01 -0.46 5.49
N HIS A 38 -28.15 -1.74 5.15
CA HIS A 38 -27.10 -2.75 5.29
C HIS A 38 -26.28 -2.98 4.00
N ASN A 39 -26.50 -2.19 2.96
CA ASN A 39 -25.78 -2.33 1.71
C ASN A 39 -24.33 -1.82 1.82
N CYS A 40 -23.42 -2.72 2.18
CA CYS A 40 -22.00 -2.41 2.37
C CYS A 40 -21.35 -1.80 1.12
N LYS A 41 -21.73 -2.26 -0.08
CA LYS A 41 -21.17 -1.75 -1.34
C LYS A 41 -21.52 -0.28 -1.57
N VAL A 42 -22.79 0.08 -1.38
CA VAL A 42 -23.25 1.48 -1.52
C VAL A 42 -22.63 2.35 -0.43
N ARG A 43 -22.56 1.85 0.81
CA ARG A 43 -21.96 2.55 1.94
C ARG A 43 -20.45 2.76 1.75
N LEU A 44 -19.73 1.82 1.14
CA LEU A 44 -18.32 1.99 0.80
C LEU A 44 -18.11 3.16 -0.18
N GLN A 45 -18.93 3.21 -1.23
CA GLN A 45 -18.86 4.32 -2.19
C GLN A 45 -19.22 5.65 -1.54
N LEU A 46 -20.22 5.67 -0.65
CA LEU A 46 -20.56 6.82 0.17
C LEU A 46 -19.34 7.30 0.98
N ALA A 47 -18.71 6.39 1.73
CA ALA A 47 -17.52 6.71 2.52
C ALA A 47 -16.40 7.32 1.65
N GLN A 48 -16.13 6.75 0.48
CA GLN A 48 -15.11 7.26 -0.45
C GLN A 48 -15.45 8.68 -0.95
N HIS A 49 -16.70 8.95 -1.32
CA HIS A 49 -17.11 10.29 -1.75
C HIS A 49 -17.04 11.32 -0.61
N ILE A 50 -17.36 10.93 0.61
CA ILE A 50 -17.21 11.79 1.80
C ILE A 50 -15.73 12.10 2.06
N ILE A 51 -14.87 11.08 2.09
CA ILE A 51 -13.44 11.23 2.38
C ILE A 51 -12.74 12.07 1.31
N TYR A 52 -12.90 11.69 0.05
CA TYR A 52 -12.12 12.27 -1.05
C TYR A 52 -12.82 13.46 -1.72
N GLY A 53 -14.14 13.51 -1.71
CA GLY A 53 -14.94 14.57 -2.30
C GLY A 53 -15.21 15.71 -1.35
N LEU A 54 -15.79 15.42 -0.19
CA LEU A 54 -16.13 16.42 0.81
C LEU A 54 -14.97 16.72 1.78
N LYS A 55 -13.88 15.97 1.74
CA LYS A 55 -12.72 16.06 2.65
C LYS A 55 -13.09 15.88 4.13
N ASN A 56 -14.17 15.18 4.41
CA ASN A 56 -14.63 14.89 5.76
C ASN A 56 -14.22 13.45 6.16
N LYS A 57 -12.99 13.32 6.66
CA LYS A 57 -12.42 12.02 7.04
C LYS A 57 -13.19 11.37 8.17
N ASP A 58 -13.61 12.14 9.18
CA ASP A 58 -14.28 11.59 10.36
C ASP A 58 -15.60 10.93 9.99
N TYR A 59 -16.41 11.63 9.20
CA TYR A 59 -17.70 11.10 8.74
C TYR A 59 -17.51 9.90 7.80
N GLY A 60 -16.51 9.96 6.91
CA GLY A 60 -16.18 8.81 6.05
C GLY A 60 -15.71 7.59 6.83
N MET A 61 -14.86 7.76 7.84
CA MET A 61 -14.41 6.68 8.72
C MET A 61 -15.59 6.06 9.47
N MET A 62 -16.52 6.85 9.98
CA MET A 62 -17.74 6.33 10.61
C MET A 62 -18.56 5.45 9.65
N GLN A 63 -18.64 5.79 8.36
CA GLN A 63 -19.31 4.94 7.37
C GLN A 63 -18.57 3.62 7.15
N LEU A 64 -17.23 3.63 7.19
CA LEU A 64 -16.42 2.41 7.09
C LEU A 64 -16.55 1.53 8.35
N ASP A 65 -16.65 2.13 9.53
CA ASP A 65 -16.91 1.41 10.78
C ASP A 65 -18.26 0.68 10.72
N ILE A 66 -19.32 1.33 10.23
CA ILE A 66 -20.63 0.69 10.04
C ILE A 66 -20.54 -0.51 9.09
N ILE A 67 -19.72 -0.45 8.04
CA ILE A 67 -19.51 -1.61 7.15
C ILE A 67 -18.90 -2.77 7.94
N LEU A 68 -17.86 -2.49 8.76
CA LEU A 68 -17.17 -3.53 9.51
C LEU A 68 -17.99 -4.06 10.71
N ASP A 69 -18.97 -3.30 11.20
CA ASP A 69 -19.97 -3.79 12.16
C ASP A 69 -20.95 -4.77 11.50
N ILE A 70 -21.28 -4.56 10.22
CA ILE A 70 -22.17 -5.47 9.44
C ILE A 70 -21.39 -6.69 8.94
N ASP A 71 -20.21 -6.48 8.38
CA ASP A 71 -19.32 -7.51 7.83
C ASP A 71 -17.88 -7.23 8.27
N PRO A 72 -17.41 -7.84 9.37
CA PRO A 72 -16.05 -7.63 9.90
C PRO A 72 -14.92 -8.01 8.95
N ASP A 73 -15.23 -8.82 7.92
CA ASP A 73 -14.26 -9.32 6.94
C ASP A 73 -14.35 -8.58 5.60
N TYR A 74 -15.04 -7.43 5.56
CA TYR A 74 -15.16 -6.64 4.35
C TYR A 74 -13.84 -5.99 3.95
N VAL A 75 -13.08 -6.70 3.11
CA VAL A 75 -11.70 -6.36 2.69
C VAL A 75 -11.56 -4.92 2.18
N ASP A 76 -12.51 -4.44 1.37
CA ASP A 76 -12.40 -3.10 0.78
C ASP A 76 -12.61 -1.98 1.82
N ALA A 77 -13.41 -2.22 2.87
CA ALA A 77 -13.55 -1.27 3.98
C ALA A 77 -12.27 -1.22 4.83
N LEU A 78 -11.66 -2.38 5.11
CA LEU A 78 -10.35 -2.44 5.79
C LEU A 78 -9.28 -1.70 4.99
N LYS A 79 -9.20 -1.93 3.68
CA LYS A 79 -8.27 -1.21 2.78
C LYS A 79 -8.49 0.31 2.81
N ALA A 80 -9.76 0.75 2.79
CA ALA A 80 -10.11 2.16 2.84
C ALA A 80 -9.73 2.80 4.19
N GLN A 81 -9.99 2.10 5.32
CA GLN A 81 -9.57 2.57 6.65
C GLN A 81 -8.04 2.68 6.75
N ILE A 82 -7.31 1.67 6.30
CA ILE A 82 -5.84 1.68 6.28
C ILE A 82 -5.30 2.88 5.49
N ALA A 83 -5.90 3.18 4.32
CA ALA A 83 -5.49 4.31 3.50
C ALA A 83 -5.62 5.64 4.24
N VAL A 84 -6.74 5.86 4.95
CA VAL A 84 -6.98 7.09 5.73
C VAL A 84 -6.07 7.16 6.97
N LEU A 85 -5.97 6.06 7.73
CA LEU A 85 -5.19 6.02 8.97
C LEU A 85 -3.69 6.17 8.72
N SER A 86 -3.18 5.65 7.59
CA SER A 86 -1.76 5.75 7.21
C SER A 86 -1.29 7.19 6.92
N GLU A 87 -2.19 8.16 6.84
CA GLU A 87 -1.81 9.55 6.63
C GLU A 87 -1.26 10.22 7.90
N ASP A 88 -1.60 9.70 9.10
CA ASP A 88 -1.09 10.22 10.37
C ASP A 88 -0.37 9.11 11.17
N LYS A 89 0.91 9.34 11.45
CA LYS A 89 1.76 8.41 12.23
C LYS A 89 1.23 8.08 13.62
N LYS A 90 0.38 8.93 14.19
CA LYS A 90 -0.28 8.64 15.48
C LYS A 90 -1.13 7.38 15.42
N ASN A 91 -1.61 7.03 14.24
CA ASN A 91 -2.46 5.87 13.99
C ASN A 91 -1.66 4.60 13.67
N ASN A 92 -0.32 4.65 13.65
CA ASN A 92 0.51 3.54 13.18
C ASN A 92 0.18 2.21 13.84
N LYS A 93 -0.07 2.18 15.16
CA LYS A 93 -0.42 0.95 15.86
C LYS A 93 -1.74 0.35 15.37
N VAL A 94 -2.78 1.16 15.28
CA VAL A 94 -4.10 0.72 14.80
C VAL A 94 -4.02 0.31 13.32
N THR A 95 -3.23 1.04 12.53
CA THR A 95 -2.98 0.72 11.12
C THR A 95 -2.27 -0.63 10.97
N ASP A 96 -1.28 -0.91 11.81
CA ASP A 96 -0.58 -2.20 11.83
C ASP A 96 -1.53 -3.36 12.16
N GLU A 97 -2.37 -3.22 13.19
CA GLU A 97 -3.39 -4.21 13.57
C GLU A 97 -4.36 -4.49 12.40
N LYS A 98 -4.81 -3.44 11.70
CA LYS A 98 -5.68 -3.59 10.51
C LYS A 98 -4.97 -4.26 9.34
N PHE A 99 -3.68 -3.97 9.11
CA PHE A 99 -2.90 -4.69 8.10
C PHE A 99 -2.78 -6.16 8.43
N GLN A 100 -2.53 -6.53 9.69
CA GLN A 100 -2.46 -7.93 10.09
C GLN A 100 -3.79 -8.66 9.82
N ARG A 101 -4.92 -8.04 10.20
CA ARG A 101 -6.24 -8.59 9.88
C ARG A 101 -6.46 -8.71 8.37
N LEU A 102 -6.09 -7.70 7.60
CA LEU A 102 -6.22 -7.72 6.14
C LEU A 102 -5.37 -8.83 5.51
N LEU A 103 -4.17 -9.10 6.03
CA LEU A 103 -3.31 -10.17 5.54
C LEU A 103 -3.82 -11.58 5.85
N GLU A 104 -4.66 -11.76 6.89
CA GLU A 104 -5.35 -13.01 7.14
C GLU A 104 -6.44 -13.29 6.09
N LEU A 105 -7.09 -12.22 5.60
CA LEU A 105 -8.19 -12.28 4.63
C LEU A 105 -7.70 -12.29 3.17
N ASP A 106 -6.66 -11.52 2.88
CA ASP A 106 -6.08 -11.32 1.54
C ASP A 106 -4.55 -11.42 1.60
N PRO A 107 -3.97 -12.65 1.69
CA PRO A 107 -2.53 -12.87 1.72
C PRO A 107 -1.90 -12.77 0.33
N SER A 108 -2.28 -11.77 -0.45
CA SER A 108 -1.78 -11.55 -1.81
C SER A 108 -0.41 -10.87 -1.83
N ALA A 109 0.33 -11.06 -2.93
CA ALA A 109 1.63 -10.44 -3.14
C ALA A 109 1.57 -8.89 -3.06
N ASP A 110 0.54 -8.29 -3.66
CA ASP A 110 0.34 -6.84 -3.62
C ASP A 110 0.09 -6.35 -2.18
N MET A 111 -0.61 -7.15 -1.36
CA MET A 111 -0.87 -6.80 0.02
C MET A 111 0.39 -6.91 0.89
N TYR A 112 1.19 -7.96 0.70
CA TYR A 112 2.50 -8.06 1.36
C TYR A 112 3.41 -6.88 0.99
N ASN A 113 3.49 -6.52 -0.29
CA ASN A 113 4.27 -5.35 -0.72
C ASN A 113 3.77 -4.03 -0.11
N THR A 114 2.45 -3.86 -0.02
CA THR A 114 1.83 -2.66 0.57
C THR A 114 2.13 -2.56 2.07
N TYR A 115 2.01 -3.66 2.79
CA TYR A 115 2.35 -3.69 4.21
C TYR A 115 3.85 -3.48 4.45
N ALA A 116 4.72 -4.07 3.64
CA ALA A 116 6.17 -3.83 3.71
C ALA A 116 6.52 -2.34 3.53
N ARG A 117 5.85 -1.65 2.60
CA ARG A 117 6.00 -0.19 2.42
C ARG A 117 5.55 0.59 3.66
N PHE A 118 4.44 0.21 4.29
CA PHE A 118 3.98 0.81 5.54
C PHE A 118 4.99 0.58 6.67
N LEU A 119 5.46 -0.64 6.85
CA LEU A 119 6.49 -0.97 7.85
C LEU A 119 7.77 -0.15 7.65
N ARG A 120 8.23 -0.02 6.41
CA ARG A 120 9.42 0.77 6.07
C ARG A 120 9.23 2.25 6.35
N ASN A 121 8.13 2.85 5.85
CA ASN A 121 8.00 4.30 5.75
C ASN A 121 7.37 4.92 7.01
N GLN A 122 6.48 4.20 7.68
CA GLN A 122 5.72 4.69 8.81
C GLN A 122 6.23 4.12 10.15
N MET A 123 6.41 2.80 10.21
CA MET A 123 6.87 2.10 11.42
C MET A 123 8.39 2.16 11.59
N VAL A 124 9.13 2.35 10.50
CA VAL A 124 10.61 2.31 10.46
C VAL A 124 11.15 0.95 10.95
N ASP A 125 10.36 -0.10 10.74
CA ASP A 125 10.73 -1.49 11.04
C ASP A 125 11.29 -2.15 9.78
N PHE A 126 12.56 -1.87 9.51
CA PHE A 126 13.23 -2.33 8.30
C PHE A 126 13.39 -3.86 8.21
N PRO A 127 13.73 -4.58 9.29
CA PRO A 127 13.80 -6.04 9.24
C PRO A 127 12.46 -6.68 8.88
N LYS A 128 11.37 -6.27 9.55
CA LYS A 128 10.03 -6.78 9.25
C LYS A 128 9.58 -6.39 7.85
N ALA A 129 9.90 -5.18 7.39
CA ALA A 129 9.62 -4.76 6.01
C ALA A 129 10.32 -5.68 4.98
N ALA A 130 11.57 -6.08 5.24
CA ALA A 130 12.30 -6.99 4.36
C ALA A 130 11.61 -8.36 4.24
N GLU A 131 11.16 -8.94 5.35
CA GLU A 131 10.42 -10.21 5.36
C GLU A 131 9.17 -10.15 4.47
N TYR A 132 8.42 -9.05 4.53
CA TYR A 132 7.20 -8.90 3.75
C TYR A 132 7.46 -8.60 2.27
N TYR A 133 8.55 -7.90 1.93
CA TYR A 133 8.97 -7.80 0.52
C TYR A 133 9.40 -9.17 -0.03
N GLU A 134 10.15 -9.97 0.74
CA GLU A 134 10.52 -11.33 0.35
C GLU A 134 9.28 -12.22 0.13
N LYS A 135 8.26 -12.13 1.00
CA LYS A 135 6.96 -12.83 0.80
C LYS A 135 6.25 -12.39 -0.48
N ALA A 136 6.23 -11.09 -0.78
CA ALA A 136 5.62 -10.57 -2.00
C ALA A 136 6.33 -11.09 -3.25
N ILE A 137 7.67 -11.07 -3.26
CA ILE A 137 8.51 -11.59 -4.34
C ILE A 137 8.33 -13.09 -4.52
N ALA A 138 8.26 -13.86 -3.42
CA ALA A 138 8.05 -15.29 -3.49
C ALA A 138 6.73 -15.68 -4.18
N LEU A 139 5.66 -14.89 -3.99
CA LEU A 139 4.37 -15.12 -4.66
C LEU A 139 4.36 -14.63 -6.12
N ASN A 140 5.07 -13.57 -6.44
CA ASN A 140 5.15 -13.04 -7.80
C ASN A 140 6.56 -12.52 -8.12
N PRO A 141 7.48 -13.44 -8.50
CA PRO A 141 8.90 -13.13 -8.69
C PRO A 141 9.20 -12.27 -9.92
N ASN A 142 8.24 -12.08 -10.82
CA ASN A 142 8.45 -11.27 -12.02
C ASN A 142 7.86 -9.86 -11.89
N LYS A 143 7.36 -9.48 -10.72
CA LYS A 143 6.79 -8.16 -10.49
C LYS A 143 7.88 -7.13 -10.19
N TYR A 144 8.21 -6.33 -11.19
CA TYR A 144 9.25 -5.31 -11.15
C TYR A 144 9.16 -4.38 -9.91
N GLU A 145 7.95 -3.96 -9.54
CA GLU A 145 7.72 -3.02 -8.43
C GLU A 145 8.20 -3.59 -7.07
N TYR A 146 8.04 -4.91 -6.84
CA TYR A 146 8.45 -5.52 -5.57
C TYR A 146 9.97 -5.51 -5.42
N HIS A 147 10.70 -5.91 -6.45
CA HIS A 147 12.16 -5.84 -6.49
C HIS A 147 12.67 -4.41 -6.36
N GLN A 148 11.99 -3.45 -6.98
CA GLN A 148 12.34 -2.02 -6.88
C GLN A 148 12.18 -1.51 -5.45
N ASN A 149 11.07 -1.83 -4.77
CA ASN A 149 10.82 -1.43 -3.39
C ASN A 149 11.81 -2.08 -2.43
N TYR A 150 12.07 -3.38 -2.63
CA TYR A 150 13.00 -4.15 -1.79
C TYR A 150 14.44 -3.68 -1.98
N SER A 151 14.90 -3.49 -3.22
CA SER A 151 16.24 -2.96 -3.48
C SER A 151 16.47 -1.59 -2.84
N ALA A 152 15.44 -0.74 -2.84
CA ALA A 152 15.51 0.57 -2.18
C ALA A 152 15.63 0.45 -0.65
N LEU A 153 14.94 -0.49 0.01
CA LEU A 153 15.11 -0.80 1.43
C LEU A 153 16.53 -1.28 1.73
N LEU A 154 17.00 -2.25 0.95
CA LEU A 154 18.33 -2.85 1.12
C LEU A 154 19.45 -1.83 0.97
N LEU A 155 19.36 -0.93 -0.03
CA LEU A 155 20.35 0.10 -0.30
C LEU A 155 20.36 1.21 0.76
N ASN A 156 19.18 1.71 1.11
CA ASN A 156 19.09 2.97 1.84
C ASN A 156 18.95 2.79 3.35
N ASP A 157 18.29 1.70 3.77
CA ASP A 157 17.90 1.53 5.17
C ASP A 157 18.71 0.41 5.83
N LEU A 158 18.71 -0.80 5.27
CA LEU A 158 19.44 -1.96 5.83
C LEU A 158 20.93 -1.96 5.52
N LYS A 159 21.37 -1.28 4.45
CA LYS A 159 22.76 -1.31 3.96
C LYS A 159 23.28 -2.70 3.62
N ASP A 160 22.37 -3.61 3.25
CA ASP A 160 22.71 -4.95 2.75
C ASP A 160 23.03 -4.86 1.26
N TYR A 161 24.29 -4.51 0.97
CA TYR A 161 24.73 -4.23 -0.39
C TYR A 161 24.82 -5.49 -1.26
N GLU A 162 25.04 -6.66 -0.65
CA GLU A 162 25.05 -7.93 -1.39
C GLU A 162 23.64 -8.30 -1.90
N LYS A 163 22.65 -8.26 -1.02
CA LYS A 163 21.25 -8.48 -1.44
C LYS A 163 20.80 -7.40 -2.43
N ALA A 164 21.16 -6.14 -2.17
CA ALA A 164 20.79 -5.03 -3.05
C ALA A 164 21.35 -5.19 -4.47
N LYS A 165 22.59 -5.69 -4.60
CA LYS A 165 23.23 -5.99 -5.89
C LYS A 165 22.40 -7.03 -6.67
N LYS A 166 22.02 -8.14 -6.02
CA LYS A 166 21.17 -9.19 -6.62
C LYS A 166 19.83 -8.65 -7.10
N GLU A 167 19.18 -7.82 -6.26
CA GLU A 167 17.88 -7.22 -6.63
C GLU A 167 18.00 -6.29 -7.85
N LEU A 168 19.10 -5.53 -7.96
CA LEU A 168 19.35 -4.68 -9.12
C LEU A 168 19.66 -5.50 -10.38
N GLU A 169 20.34 -6.64 -10.25
CA GLU A 169 20.57 -7.58 -11.36
C GLU A 169 19.23 -8.13 -11.89
N ILE A 170 18.35 -8.59 -11.00
CA ILE A 170 17.00 -9.04 -11.36
C ILE A 170 16.20 -7.91 -12.04
N LEU A 171 16.29 -6.69 -11.53
CA LEU A 171 15.60 -5.54 -12.15
C LEU A 171 16.10 -5.25 -13.57
N MET A 172 17.40 -5.41 -13.86
CA MET A 172 17.94 -5.28 -15.20
C MET A 172 17.46 -6.41 -16.14
N GLU A 173 17.26 -7.61 -15.61
CA GLU A 173 16.69 -8.73 -16.39
C GLU A 173 15.19 -8.49 -16.67
N LEU A 174 14.42 -8.04 -15.68
CA LEU A 174 12.99 -7.77 -15.82
C LEU A 174 12.70 -6.57 -16.75
N LYS A 175 13.61 -5.60 -16.81
CA LYS A 175 13.47 -4.42 -17.68
C LYS A 175 14.79 -4.06 -18.35
N PRO A 176 15.17 -4.83 -19.40
CA PRO A 176 16.39 -4.52 -20.14
C PRO A 176 16.37 -3.12 -20.75
N GLY A 177 17.49 -2.40 -20.59
CA GLY A 177 17.65 -1.05 -21.11
C GLY A 177 17.17 0.07 -20.20
N ASP A 178 16.71 -0.20 -18.98
CA ASP A 178 16.44 0.86 -18.00
C ASP A 178 17.77 1.49 -17.51
N ALA A 179 18.10 2.64 -18.11
CA ALA A 179 19.34 3.37 -17.82
C ALA A 179 19.48 3.76 -16.35
N LYS A 180 18.35 4.00 -15.64
CA LYS A 180 18.36 4.38 -14.22
C LYS A 180 18.77 3.21 -13.32
N ILE A 181 18.27 2.00 -13.62
CA ILE A 181 18.66 0.81 -12.88
C ILE A 181 20.14 0.51 -13.09
N LYS A 182 20.61 0.55 -14.35
CA LYS A 182 22.03 0.37 -14.66
C LYS A 182 22.90 1.40 -13.93
N GLN A 183 22.52 2.66 -13.94
CA GLN A 183 23.25 3.72 -13.22
C GLN A 183 23.31 3.45 -11.71
N ASN A 184 22.22 2.99 -11.10
CA ASN A 184 22.18 2.63 -9.68
C ASN A 184 23.10 1.44 -9.39
N TYR A 185 23.10 0.42 -10.24
CA TYR A 185 23.96 -0.75 -10.14
C TYR A 185 25.46 -0.36 -10.24
N ASP A 186 25.83 0.39 -11.28
CA ASP A 186 27.20 0.83 -11.49
C ASP A 186 27.69 1.72 -10.32
N ARG A 187 26.81 2.58 -9.80
CA ARG A 187 27.11 3.40 -8.61
C ARG A 187 27.33 2.53 -7.39
N LEU A 188 26.47 1.54 -7.15
CA LEU A 188 26.60 0.60 -6.04
C LEU A 188 27.96 -0.12 -6.10
N LEU A 189 28.30 -0.69 -7.25
CA LEU A 189 29.59 -1.38 -7.43
C LEU A 189 30.77 -0.45 -7.15
N ARG A 190 30.79 0.72 -7.75
CA ARG A 190 31.89 1.70 -7.59
C ARG A 190 32.07 2.13 -6.14
N GLU A 191 30.97 2.37 -5.41
CA GLU A 191 31.02 2.94 -4.07
C GLU A 191 31.18 1.90 -2.97
N LYS A 192 30.57 0.72 -3.13
CA LYS A 192 30.45 -0.26 -2.05
C LYS A 192 31.22 -1.55 -2.25
N PHE A 193 31.71 -1.84 -3.47
CA PHE A 193 32.44 -3.07 -3.76
C PHE A 193 33.90 -2.76 -4.13
N ASP A 194 34.82 -3.65 -3.75
CA ASP A 194 36.22 -3.64 -4.16
C ASP A 194 36.43 -4.31 -5.52
N LYS A 195 37.70 -4.39 -5.96
CA LYS A 195 38.06 -4.98 -7.25
C LYS A 195 37.81 -6.50 -7.31
N ASP A 196 37.78 -7.14 -6.16
CA ASP A 196 37.55 -8.60 -6.03
C ASP A 196 36.07 -8.93 -5.88
N GLY A 197 35.17 -7.88 -5.92
CA GLY A 197 33.74 -8.02 -5.84
C GLY A 197 33.21 -8.15 -4.42
N ASN A 198 34.00 -7.90 -3.38
CA ASN A 198 33.58 -7.94 -1.99
C ASN A 198 33.07 -6.55 -1.53
N VAL A 199 32.15 -6.53 -0.57
CA VAL A 199 31.74 -5.29 0.06
C VAL A 199 32.89 -4.64 0.80
N LYS A 200 33.19 -3.38 0.47
CA LYS A 200 34.26 -2.61 1.13
C LYS A 200 34.00 -2.51 2.62
N LYS A 201 34.98 -2.86 3.44
CA LYS A 201 34.92 -2.66 4.89
C LYS A 201 34.80 -1.15 5.22
N SER A 202 33.86 -0.81 6.09
CA SER A 202 33.71 0.57 6.54
C SER A 202 35.02 1.06 7.19
N ARG A 203 35.54 2.20 6.76
CA ARG A 203 36.76 2.82 7.34
C ARG A 203 36.61 3.19 8.84
N PHE A 204 35.39 3.20 9.37
CA PHE A 204 35.09 3.58 10.75
C PHE A 204 34.93 2.41 11.73
N GLY A 205 35.15 1.16 11.30
CA GLY A 205 35.07 -0.02 12.16
C GLY A 205 36.20 -0.15 13.20
N PHE A 206 37.23 0.68 13.15
CA PHE A 206 38.39 0.62 14.03
C PHE A 206 38.36 1.58 15.25
N LEU A 207 37.29 2.35 15.46
CA LEU A 207 37.19 3.32 16.55
C LEU A 207 36.21 2.91 17.69
N LYS A 208 35.87 1.62 17.80
CA LYS A 208 35.22 1.08 18.99
C LYS A 208 36.14 0.02 19.62
N ARG A 209 37.11 0.48 20.42
CA ARG A 209 37.69 -0.22 21.56
C ARG A 209 37.51 0.64 22.80
#